data_b7f08fb3c3984609691bd63e260ad1ad
#
_entry.id   b7f08fb3c3984609691bd63e260ad1ad
#
_cell.length_a   1.000
_cell.length_b   1.000
_cell.length_c   1.000
_cell.angle_alpha   90.00
_cell.angle_beta   90.00
_cell.angle_gamma   90.00
#
_symmetry.space_group_name_H-M   'P 1'
#
loop_
_entity.id
_entity.type
_entity.pdbx_description
1 polymer ?
#
loop_
_entity_poly.entity_id
_entity_poly.type
_entity_poly.pdbx_seq_one_letter_code
_entity_poly.pdbx_strand_id
1 'polypeptide(L)'
;MIIALCDALMLLICSLVAGISYKRMFHNSITSLVDLVVIVVYMFMCLPVIFNYTVGVPTYDTAYWYKVFLPGMADEGTVFLYDIYVVLVMLALYFYGTSRAKNDDFVSNDFKVGKWRWSMELAVILPLILLIISGNLPRYTIYADSLARGLNDSFVFIENCSLFLSLFCFTLLYFGTSERTKRHLFILFIYTIVIAWISGKRFIVALALIMYLFAFLSTEKNADKRDRLYKILPILVAALVAFSGFYMSVIKPLTNTINYNVYEMLRVDFGRDDVTKYVIYQMNVLGKQIVDYPGETILSFILFFIPRQIWPTKPFQHYQYLTSSILRVPITQLPAGTTPSGFEMFFANFGLIGMPLFALALIAFIKLFDSNNTTMPLRLLGLVLCLVLLTQSIDVYLIYVVLTAVLLIRRAIKGRNECESSS
;
A
#
# COMPACT_ATOMS: atom_id res chain seq x y z
N MET A 1 18.25 -26.18 -8.67
CA MET A 1 18.34 -25.78 -10.09
C MET A 1 16.98 -25.35 -10.63
N ILE A 2 15.89 -26.08 -10.39
CA ILE A 2 14.54 -25.74 -10.86
C ILE A 2 14.06 -24.40 -10.29
N ILE A 3 14.17 -24.17 -8.98
CA ILE A 3 13.83 -22.89 -8.34
C ILE A 3 14.49 -21.71 -9.05
N ALA A 4 15.82 -21.76 -9.23
CA ALA A 4 16.56 -20.67 -9.86
C ALA A 4 16.12 -20.39 -11.31
N LEU A 5 15.68 -21.43 -12.03
CA LEU A 5 15.17 -21.27 -13.39
C LEU A 5 13.78 -20.60 -13.37
N CYS A 6 12.88 -21.00 -12.47
CA CYS A 6 11.56 -20.41 -12.33
C CYS A 6 11.65 -18.95 -11.91
N ASP A 7 12.42 -18.65 -10.85
CA ASP A 7 12.69 -17.27 -10.41
C ASP A 7 13.29 -16.41 -11.56
N ALA A 8 14.25 -16.96 -12.34
CA ALA A 8 14.85 -16.23 -13.46
C ALA A 8 13.83 -15.90 -14.56
N LEU A 9 12.94 -16.83 -14.90
CA LEU A 9 11.86 -16.60 -15.87
C LEU A 9 10.84 -15.58 -15.36
N MET A 10 10.41 -15.70 -14.11
CA MET A 10 9.52 -14.74 -13.47
C MET A 10 10.15 -13.36 -13.47
N LEU A 11 11.40 -13.21 -13.02
CA LEU A 11 12.12 -11.95 -12.99
C LEU A 11 12.31 -11.34 -14.38
N LEU A 12 12.60 -12.15 -15.40
CA LEU A 12 12.72 -11.68 -16.78
C LEU A 12 11.38 -11.07 -17.27
N ILE A 13 10.29 -11.82 -17.15
CA ILE A 13 8.95 -11.37 -17.59
C ILE A 13 8.54 -10.12 -16.83
N CYS A 14 8.63 -10.14 -15.50
CA CYS A 14 8.24 -9.03 -14.65
C CYS A 14 9.09 -7.78 -14.85
N SER A 15 10.41 -7.94 -15.11
CA SER A 15 11.31 -6.81 -15.43
C SER A 15 10.96 -6.17 -16.77
N LEU A 16 10.62 -6.96 -17.79
CA LEU A 16 10.15 -6.44 -19.08
C LEU A 16 8.85 -5.65 -18.91
N VAL A 17 7.87 -6.20 -18.19
CA VAL A 17 6.59 -5.53 -17.91
C VAL A 17 6.82 -4.23 -17.13
N ALA A 18 7.64 -4.26 -16.07
CA ALA A 18 7.97 -3.09 -15.27
C ALA A 18 8.71 -2.02 -16.11
N GLY A 19 9.67 -2.42 -16.95
CA GLY A 19 10.38 -1.52 -17.85
C GLY A 19 9.46 -0.83 -18.86
N ILE A 20 8.52 -1.57 -19.47
CA ILE A 20 7.52 -1.00 -20.38
C ILE A 20 6.59 -0.03 -19.62
N SER A 21 6.10 -0.40 -18.45
CA SER A 21 5.23 0.46 -17.64
C SER A 21 5.97 1.71 -17.14
N TYR A 22 7.24 1.57 -16.74
CA TYR A 22 8.09 2.70 -16.38
C TYR A 22 8.25 3.67 -17.56
N LYS A 23 8.56 3.16 -18.75
CA LYS A 23 8.64 3.97 -19.97
C LYS A 23 7.31 4.67 -20.29
N ARG A 24 6.18 3.95 -20.23
CA ARG A 24 4.83 4.53 -20.46
C ARG A 24 4.52 5.66 -19.48
N MET A 25 4.83 5.49 -18.21
CA MET A 25 4.58 6.48 -17.16
C MET A 25 5.22 7.83 -17.45
N PHE A 26 6.38 7.85 -18.13
CA PHE A 26 7.10 9.09 -18.43
C PHE A 26 6.87 9.65 -19.84
N HIS A 27 6.59 8.79 -20.81
CA HIS A 27 6.50 9.21 -22.23
C HIS A 27 5.07 9.37 -22.74
N ASN A 28 4.07 8.80 -22.05
CA ASN A 28 2.67 9.02 -22.41
C ASN A 28 2.20 10.41 -21.98
N SER A 29 1.25 10.99 -22.73
CA SER A 29 0.59 12.26 -22.39
C SER A 29 -0.13 12.21 -21.05
N ILE A 30 -0.62 11.04 -20.67
CA ILE A 30 -1.36 10.80 -19.44
C ILE A 30 -0.73 9.63 -18.68
N THR A 31 -0.39 9.87 -17.41
CA THR A 31 0.11 8.82 -16.53
C THR A 31 -1.05 7.99 -16.01
N SER A 32 -1.05 6.68 -16.32
CA SER A 32 -2.05 5.76 -15.81
C SER A 32 -1.70 5.27 -14.40
N LEU A 33 -2.74 5.05 -13.57
CA LEU A 33 -2.59 4.47 -12.24
C LEU A 33 -1.96 3.08 -12.29
N VAL A 34 -2.33 2.29 -13.32
CA VAL A 34 -1.85 0.91 -13.46
C VAL A 34 -0.34 0.83 -13.65
N ASP A 35 0.27 1.77 -14.37
CA ASP A 35 1.72 1.75 -14.61
C ASP A 35 2.51 1.92 -13.31
N LEU A 36 2.02 2.77 -12.40
CA LEU A 36 2.63 2.93 -11.08
C LEU A 36 2.39 1.70 -10.19
N VAL A 37 1.19 1.10 -10.25
CA VAL A 37 0.87 -0.15 -9.52
C VAL A 37 1.79 -1.29 -9.96
N VAL A 38 2.07 -1.42 -11.26
CA VAL A 38 3.05 -2.41 -11.78
C VAL A 38 4.43 -2.22 -11.16
N ILE A 39 4.92 -0.98 -11.07
CA ILE A 39 6.22 -0.69 -10.43
C ILE A 39 6.21 -1.09 -8.95
N VAL A 40 5.11 -0.81 -8.24
CA VAL A 40 4.97 -1.19 -6.83
C VAL A 40 4.95 -2.71 -6.65
N VAL A 41 4.19 -3.44 -7.46
CA VAL A 41 4.20 -4.91 -7.45
C VAL A 41 5.61 -5.44 -7.69
N TYR A 42 6.32 -4.90 -8.69
CA TYR A 42 7.71 -5.29 -8.95
C TYR A 42 8.62 -5.06 -7.75
N MET A 43 8.51 -3.90 -7.09
CA MET A 43 9.34 -3.56 -5.93
C MET A 43 9.09 -4.48 -4.72
N PHE A 44 7.86 -4.88 -4.46
CA PHE A 44 7.52 -5.66 -3.28
C PHE A 44 7.52 -7.18 -3.50
N MET A 45 7.37 -7.64 -4.75
CA MET A 45 7.31 -9.06 -5.07
C MET A 45 8.56 -9.57 -5.80
N CYS A 46 9.15 -8.79 -6.73
CA CYS A 46 10.28 -9.25 -7.53
C CYS A 46 11.63 -8.81 -6.96
N LEU A 47 11.76 -7.57 -6.49
CA LEU A 47 13.02 -7.05 -5.96
C LEU A 47 13.56 -7.87 -4.76
N PRO A 48 12.72 -8.33 -3.81
CA PRO A 48 13.18 -9.22 -2.74
C PRO A 48 13.78 -10.54 -3.25
N VAL A 49 13.24 -11.11 -4.33
CA VAL A 49 13.79 -12.32 -4.96
C VAL A 49 15.17 -12.02 -5.56
N ILE A 50 15.37 -10.85 -6.19
CA ILE A 50 16.69 -10.41 -6.66
C ILE A 50 17.69 -10.35 -5.50
N PHE A 51 17.26 -9.84 -4.34
CA PHE A 51 18.12 -9.78 -3.15
C PHE A 51 18.52 -11.16 -2.64
N ASN A 52 17.68 -12.18 -2.76
CA ASN A 52 18.04 -13.56 -2.40
C ASN A 52 19.24 -14.08 -3.21
N TYR A 53 19.39 -13.65 -4.47
CA TYR A 53 20.51 -14.04 -5.34
C TYR A 53 21.74 -13.14 -5.23
N THR A 54 21.58 -11.89 -4.82
CA THR A 54 22.68 -10.92 -4.75
C THR A 54 23.27 -10.77 -3.36
N VAL A 55 22.44 -10.84 -2.32
CA VAL A 55 22.84 -10.67 -0.91
C VAL A 55 22.76 -12.01 -0.16
N GLY A 56 21.85 -12.88 -0.57
CA GLY A 56 21.55 -14.16 0.07
C GLY A 56 20.16 -14.19 0.71
N VAL A 57 19.70 -15.40 1.02
CA VAL A 57 18.43 -15.59 1.75
C VAL A 57 18.61 -15.10 3.19
N PRO A 58 17.67 -14.30 3.75
CA PRO A 58 17.79 -13.81 5.12
C PRO A 58 17.73 -14.97 6.12
N THR A 59 18.53 -14.89 7.18
CA THR A 59 18.55 -15.91 8.25
C THR A 59 17.52 -15.66 9.35
N TYR A 60 17.04 -14.42 9.45
CA TYR A 60 16.11 -13.94 10.48
C TYR A 60 16.59 -14.21 11.91
N ASP A 61 17.89 -14.05 12.16
CA ASP A 61 18.47 -14.29 13.50
C ASP A 61 18.07 -13.23 14.50
N THR A 62 17.90 -11.99 14.06
CA THR A 62 17.44 -10.87 14.90
C THR A 62 15.92 -10.76 14.97
N ALA A 63 15.22 -11.20 13.93
CA ALA A 63 13.77 -11.25 13.84
C ALA A 63 13.27 -12.70 13.82
N TYR A 64 13.61 -13.46 14.84
CA TYR A 64 13.51 -14.93 14.89
C TYR A 64 12.11 -15.50 14.59
N TRP A 65 11.05 -14.76 14.85
CA TRP A 65 9.68 -15.19 14.52
C TRP A 65 9.43 -15.28 13.01
N TYR A 66 10.24 -14.59 12.18
CA TYR A 66 10.17 -14.69 10.72
C TYR A 66 10.92 -15.92 10.15
N LYS A 67 11.65 -16.69 10.98
CA LYS A 67 12.23 -17.98 10.56
C LYS A 67 11.18 -18.95 10.02
N VAL A 68 9.93 -18.78 10.42
CA VAL A 68 8.78 -19.55 9.91
C VAL A 68 8.57 -19.43 8.41
N PHE A 69 9.12 -18.40 7.75
CA PHE A 69 9.03 -18.20 6.30
C PHE A 69 10.05 -19.06 5.51
N LEU A 70 11.18 -19.42 6.13
CA LEU A 70 12.28 -20.12 5.45
C LEU A 70 11.89 -21.43 4.76
N PRO A 71 11.05 -22.32 5.34
CA PRO A 71 10.60 -23.52 4.65
C PRO A 71 9.86 -23.24 3.34
N GLY A 72 8.97 -22.24 3.32
CA GLY A 72 8.24 -21.85 2.11
C GLY A 72 9.15 -21.22 1.04
N MET A 73 10.24 -20.57 1.43
CA MET A 73 11.23 -20.03 0.49
C MET A 73 12.12 -21.13 -0.12
N ALA A 74 12.25 -22.27 0.53
CA ALA A 74 13.07 -23.40 0.09
C ALA A 74 12.27 -24.47 -0.66
N ASP A 75 10.93 -24.47 -0.55
CA ASP A 75 10.08 -25.49 -1.19
C ASP A 75 9.83 -25.18 -2.67
N GLU A 76 10.20 -26.14 -3.56
CA GLU A 76 10.13 -25.95 -5.02
C GLU A 76 8.68 -25.71 -5.50
N GLY A 77 7.71 -26.41 -4.95
CA GLY A 77 6.31 -26.27 -5.33
C GLY A 77 5.74 -24.92 -4.94
N THR A 78 6.10 -24.43 -3.75
CA THR A 78 5.71 -23.11 -3.24
C THR A 78 6.29 -21.98 -4.08
N VAL A 79 7.60 -22.04 -4.39
CA VAL A 79 8.27 -21.03 -5.22
C VAL A 79 7.66 -21.00 -6.63
N PHE A 80 7.43 -22.15 -7.24
CA PHE A 80 6.79 -22.25 -8.55
C PHE A 80 5.39 -21.62 -8.59
N LEU A 81 4.54 -21.92 -7.60
CA LEU A 81 3.21 -21.31 -7.50
C LEU A 81 3.27 -19.80 -7.25
N TYR A 82 4.21 -19.37 -6.42
CA TYR A 82 4.45 -17.95 -6.19
C TYR A 82 4.83 -17.22 -7.49
N ASP A 83 5.76 -17.77 -8.26
CA ASP A 83 6.23 -17.19 -9.52
C ASP A 83 5.10 -17.07 -10.54
N ILE A 84 4.29 -18.13 -10.69
CA ILE A 84 3.10 -18.11 -11.55
C ILE A 84 2.14 -17.00 -11.08
N TYR A 85 1.92 -16.88 -9.77
CA TYR A 85 1.02 -15.88 -9.23
C TYR A 85 1.47 -14.46 -9.56
N VAL A 86 2.73 -14.15 -9.33
CA VAL A 86 3.30 -12.82 -9.61
C VAL A 86 3.24 -12.52 -11.11
N VAL A 87 3.65 -13.48 -11.97
CA VAL A 87 3.58 -13.33 -13.44
C VAL A 87 2.13 -13.08 -13.90
N LEU A 88 1.17 -13.86 -13.39
CA LEU A 88 -0.25 -13.70 -13.73
C LEU A 88 -0.75 -12.29 -13.42
N VAL A 89 -0.49 -11.77 -12.21
CA VAL A 89 -0.90 -10.42 -11.82
C VAL A 89 -0.20 -9.37 -12.68
N MET A 90 1.12 -9.50 -12.90
CA MET A 90 1.89 -8.56 -13.71
C MET A 90 1.42 -8.52 -15.17
N LEU A 91 1.16 -9.67 -15.79
CA LEU A 91 0.62 -9.74 -17.15
C LEU A 91 -0.80 -9.18 -17.24
N ALA A 92 -1.67 -9.47 -16.28
CA ALA A 92 -3.01 -8.92 -16.23
C ALA A 92 -3.00 -7.39 -16.16
N LEU A 93 -2.14 -6.81 -15.31
CA LEU A 93 -1.92 -5.36 -15.23
C LEU A 93 -1.34 -4.79 -16.53
N TYR A 94 -0.39 -5.50 -17.17
CA TYR A 94 0.21 -5.11 -18.43
C TYR A 94 -0.82 -5.00 -19.57
N PHE A 95 -1.67 -6.03 -19.73
CA PHE A 95 -2.71 -6.03 -20.77
C PHE A 95 -3.73 -4.93 -20.54
N TYR A 96 -4.16 -4.74 -19.29
CA TYR A 96 -5.04 -3.64 -18.93
C TYR A 96 -4.40 -2.27 -19.24
N GLY A 97 -3.15 -2.05 -18.84
CA GLY A 97 -2.43 -0.81 -19.09
C GLY A 97 -2.22 -0.52 -20.59
N THR A 98 -1.97 -1.57 -21.37
CA THR A 98 -1.82 -1.42 -22.84
C THR A 98 -3.14 -1.07 -23.53
N SER A 99 -4.26 -1.68 -23.09
CA SER A 99 -5.59 -1.32 -23.56
C SER A 99 -5.97 0.10 -23.17
N ARG A 100 -5.58 0.54 -21.97
CA ARG A 100 -5.86 1.90 -21.46
C ARG A 100 -5.09 2.98 -22.23
N ALA A 101 -3.82 2.73 -22.55
CA ALA A 101 -2.96 3.69 -23.25
C ALA A 101 -3.45 4.05 -24.67
N LYS A 102 -4.32 3.24 -25.27
CA LYS A 102 -4.92 3.50 -26.58
C LYS A 102 -6.11 4.47 -26.54
N ASN A 103 -6.71 4.69 -25.36
CA ASN A 103 -7.94 5.47 -25.17
C ASN A 103 -7.65 6.80 -24.44
N ASP A 104 -6.71 7.59 -24.95
CA ASP A 104 -6.13 8.76 -24.28
C ASP A 104 -6.99 10.05 -24.39
N ASP A 105 -8.27 10.01 -24.03
CA ASP A 105 -9.09 11.22 -23.88
C ASP A 105 -9.30 11.55 -22.40
N PHE A 106 -8.25 12.03 -21.72
CA PHE A 106 -8.37 12.48 -20.34
C PHE A 106 -8.76 13.96 -20.24
N VAL A 107 -9.95 14.22 -19.77
CA VAL A 107 -10.37 15.58 -19.38
C VAL A 107 -10.14 15.73 -17.88
N SER A 108 -9.12 16.52 -17.51
CA SER A 108 -8.89 16.92 -16.13
C SER A 108 -9.99 17.87 -15.67
N ASN A 109 -11.00 17.33 -14.99
CA ASN A 109 -12.00 18.16 -14.32
C ASN A 109 -11.46 18.58 -12.95
N ASP A 110 -11.43 19.88 -12.68
CA ASP A 110 -11.09 20.41 -11.36
C ASP A 110 -12.07 19.94 -10.30
N PHE A 111 -11.56 19.48 -9.18
CA PHE A 111 -12.38 19.09 -8.05
C PHE A 111 -12.77 20.32 -7.22
N LYS A 112 -14.04 20.71 -7.27
CA LYS A 112 -14.56 21.85 -6.49
C LYS A 112 -14.95 21.41 -5.09
N VAL A 113 -14.19 21.83 -4.09
CA VAL A 113 -14.43 21.48 -2.67
C VAL A 113 -15.70 22.16 -2.09
N GLY A 114 -16.17 23.25 -2.71
CA GLY A 114 -17.43 23.92 -2.32
C GLY A 114 -17.45 24.41 -0.87
N LYS A 115 -18.66 24.39 -0.25
CA LYS A 115 -18.91 24.90 1.12
C LYS A 115 -18.17 24.15 2.24
N TRP A 116 -17.69 22.92 1.98
CA TRP A 116 -17.02 22.07 2.97
C TRP A 116 -15.53 22.33 3.13
N ARG A 117 -15.00 23.32 2.44
CA ARG A 117 -13.56 23.64 2.47
C ARG A 117 -13.03 23.85 3.87
N TRP A 118 -13.72 24.68 4.67
CA TRP A 118 -13.29 25.00 6.03
C TRP A 118 -13.28 23.75 6.94
N SER A 119 -14.31 22.91 6.88
CA SER A 119 -14.35 21.68 7.67
C SER A 119 -13.26 20.68 7.26
N MET A 120 -12.91 20.63 5.97
CA MET A 120 -11.77 19.81 5.51
C MET A 120 -10.43 20.39 5.99
N GLU A 121 -10.25 21.70 5.97
CA GLU A 121 -9.03 22.35 6.50
C GLU A 121 -8.90 22.07 8.02
N LEU A 122 -9.99 22.09 8.77
CA LEU A 122 -10.02 21.70 10.18
C LEU A 122 -9.64 20.21 10.36
N ALA A 123 -10.17 19.33 9.53
CA ALA A 123 -9.83 17.91 9.55
C ALA A 123 -8.34 17.63 9.24
N VAL A 124 -7.70 18.45 8.40
CA VAL A 124 -6.27 18.33 8.10
C VAL A 124 -5.40 18.57 9.34
N ILE A 125 -5.77 19.53 10.20
CA ILE A 125 -5.03 19.87 11.42
C ILE A 125 -5.49 19.08 12.64
N LEU A 126 -6.55 18.27 12.52
CA LEU A 126 -7.16 17.52 13.62
C LEU A 126 -6.15 16.64 14.40
N PRO A 127 -5.18 15.91 13.77
CA PRO A 127 -4.20 15.14 14.52
C PRO A 127 -3.37 15.99 15.49
N LEU A 128 -2.98 17.20 15.08
CA LEU A 128 -2.26 18.13 15.95
C LEU A 128 -3.11 18.63 17.10
N ILE A 129 -4.38 18.95 16.83
CA ILE A 129 -5.34 19.41 17.86
C ILE A 129 -5.52 18.31 18.90
N LEU A 130 -5.74 17.06 18.48
CA LEU A 130 -5.89 15.91 19.39
C LEU A 130 -4.64 15.68 20.22
N LEU A 131 -3.45 15.83 19.63
CA LEU A 131 -2.19 15.69 20.34
C LEU A 131 -2.03 16.72 21.46
N ILE A 132 -2.41 17.98 21.20
CA ILE A 132 -2.35 19.08 22.18
C ILE A 132 -3.38 18.85 23.29
N ILE A 133 -4.64 18.56 22.94
CA ILE A 133 -5.73 18.40 23.92
C ILE A 133 -5.52 17.17 24.80
N SER A 134 -4.95 16.08 24.27
CA SER A 134 -4.71 14.86 25.04
C SER A 134 -3.60 14.96 26.06
N GLY A 135 -2.80 16.03 26.05
CA GLY A 135 -1.62 16.19 26.92
C GLY A 135 -0.46 15.22 26.59
N ASN A 136 -0.55 14.49 25.49
CA ASN A 136 0.48 13.52 25.08
C ASN A 136 1.68 14.17 24.34
N LEU A 137 1.65 15.47 24.09
CA LEU A 137 2.71 16.19 23.36
C LEU A 137 4.14 15.88 23.85
N PRO A 138 4.43 15.75 25.15
CA PRO A 138 5.77 15.39 25.61
C PRO A 138 6.26 14.02 25.13
N ARG A 139 5.35 13.08 24.84
CA ARG A 139 5.70 11.73 24.33
C ARG A 139 6.16 11.75 22.88
N TYR A 140 5.96 12.86 22.16
CA TYR A 140 6.33 13.04 20.76
C TYR A 140 7.65 13.79 20.57
N THR A 141 8.46 13.92 21.61
CA THR A 141 9.83 14.51 21.54
C THR A 141 10.77 13.65 20.71
N ILE A 142 10.49 12.34 20.59
CA ILE A 142 11.30 11.39 19.85
C ILE A 142 10.46 10.80 18.72
N TYR A 143 11.09 10.61 17.54
CA TYR A 143 10.46 9.88 16.45
C TYR A 143 10.37 8.38 16.80
N ALA A 144 9.15 7.90 17.06
CA ALA A 144 8.90 6.53 17.46
C ALA A 144 7.46 6.12 17.08
N ASP A 145 7.18 4.82 17.10
CA ASP A 145 5.81 4.31 16.98
C ASP A 145 5.01 4.49 18.28
N SER A 146 3.71 4.20 18.22
CA SER A 146 2.80 4.37 19.36
C SER A 146 3.15 3.49 20.56
N LEU A 147 3.69 2.28 20.30
CA LEU A 147 4.10 1.36 21.35
C LEU A 147 5.32 1.89 22.11
N ALA A 148 6.36 2.32 21.41
CA ALA A 148 7.55 2.90 21.99
C ALA A 148 7.28 4.20 22.75
N ARG A 149 6.22 4.96 22.35
CA ARG A 149 5.74 6.13 23.07
C ARG A 149 4.92 5.82 24.32
N GLY A 150 4.57 4.56 24.55
CA GLY A 150 3.74 4.13 25.69
C GLY A 150 2.34 4.76 25.69
N LEU A 151 1.74 4.93 24.50
CA LEU A 151 0.38 5.44 24.34
C LEU A 151 -0.62 4.33 24.63
N ASN A 152 -1.79 4.69 25.18
CA ASN A 152 -2.85 3.73 25.39
C ASN A 152 -3.61 3.42 24.09
N ASP A 153 -4.19 2.22 23.99
CA ASP A 153 -4.83 1.72 22.76
C ASP A 153 -6.00 2.61 22.30
N SER A 154 -6.78 3.16 23.22
CA SER A 154 -7.91 4.04 22.89
C SER A 154 -7.44 5.33 22.23
N PHE A 155 -6.37 5.92 22.74
CA PHE A 155 -5.79 7.12 22.13
C PHE A 155 -5.18 6.80 20.76
N VAL A 156 -4.43 5.69 20.65
CA VAL A 156 -3.84 5.23 19.39
C VAL A 156 -4.90 5.01 18.31
N PHE A 157 -6.05 4.45 18.68
CA PHE A 157 -7.16 4.28 17.75
C PHE A 157 -7.71 5.63 17.25
N ILE A 158 -7.98 6.58 18.16
CA ILE A 158 -8.49 7.92 17.80
C ILE A 158 -7.46 8.68 16.95
N GLU A 159 -6.18 8.60 17.32
CA GLU A 159 -5.08 9.21 16.56
C GLU A 159 -5.01 8.67 15.13
N ASN A 160 -5.03 7.35 14.94
CA ASN A 160 -5.03 6.73 13.61
C ASN A 160 -6.25 7.15 12.80
N CYS A 161 -7.44 7.20 13.40
CA CYS A 161 -8.65 7.69 12.73
C CYS A 161 -8.49 9.14 12.25
N SER A 162 -7.93 10.00 13.09
CA SER A 162 -7.67 11.39 12.76
C SER A 162 -6.62 11.56 11.67
N LEU A 163 -5.57 10.75 11.68
CA LEU A 163 -4.52 10.73 10.65
C LEU A 163 -5.08 10.34 9.27
N PHE A 164 -5.92 9.31 9.20
CA PHE A 164 -6.53 8.88 7.94
C PHE A 164 -7.55 9.88 7.41
N LEU A 165 -8.34 10.49 8.29
CA LEU A 165 -9.24 11.57 7.93
C LEU A 165 -8.45 12.80 7.41
N SER A 166 -7.38 13.17 8.11
CA SER A 166 -6.47 14.24 7.70
C SER A 166 -5.87 13.98 6.32
N LEU A 167 -5.31 12.78 6.08
CA LEU A 167 -4.73 12.39 4.80
C LEU A 167 -5.76 12.44 3.66
N PHE A 168 -6.98 11.97 3.91
CA PHE A 168 -8.08 12.02 2.96
C PHE A 168 -8.45 13.46 2.60
N CYS A 169 -8.69 14.31 3.60
CA CYS A 169 -9.04 15.71 3.38
C CYS A 169 -7.91 16.50 2.73
N PHE A 170 -6.67 16.25 3.14
CA PHE A 170 -5.49 16.85 2.52
C PHE A 170 -5.39 16.49 1.03
N THR A 171 -5.61 15.23 0.68
CA THR A 171 -5.61 14.78 -0.73
C THR A 171 -6.64 15.53 -1.57
N LEU A 172 -7.86 15.70 -1.05
CA LEU A 172 -8.92 16.44 -1.74
C LEU A 172 -8.62 17.92 -1.90
N LEU A 173 -8.07 18.57 -0.85
CA LEU A 173 -7.80 20.00 -0.86
C LEU A 173 -6.61 20.38 -1.74
N TYR A 174 -5.49 19.68 -1.59
CA TYR A 174 -4.22 20.10 -2.19
C TYR A 174 -3.99 19.56 -3.59
N PHE A 175 -4.58 18.42 -3.92
CA PHE A 175 -4.50 17.87 -5.27
C PHE A 175 -5.76 18.13 -6.11
N GLY A 176 -6.75 18.82 -5.54
CA GLY A 176 -7.99 19.19 -6.24
C GLY A 176 -7.80 20.34 -7.23
N THR A 177 -6.75 21.15 -7.09
CA THR A 177 -6.47 22.28 -7.96
C THR A 177 -5.34 21.95 -8.94
N SER A 178 -5.48 22.38 -10.19
CA SER A 178 -4.47 22.21 -11.26
C SER A 178 -3.25 23.11 -11.06
N GLU A 179 -3.43 24.26 -10.39
CA GLU A 179 -2.35 25.22 -10.16
C GLU A 179 -1.45 24.79 -8.99
N ARG A 180 -0.19 24.49 -9.29
CA ARG A 180 0.84 24.13 -8.29
C ARG A 180 1.86 25.22 -8.17
N THR A 181 1.69 26.06 -7.18
CA THR A 181 2.67 27.09 -6.80
C THR A 181 3.76 26.51 -5.88
N LYS A 182 4.91 27.20 -5.77
CA LYS A 182 5.96 26.85 -4.80
C LYS A 182 5.42 26.77 -3.36
N ARG A 183 4.39 27.58 -3.04
CA ARG A 183 3.70 27.56 -1.75
C ARG A 183 3.00 26.22 -1.50
N HIS A 184 2.33 25.65 -2.52
CA HIS A 184 1.67 24.33 -2.38
C HIS A 184 2.69 23.22 -2.10
N LEU A 185 3.85 23.25 -2.77
CA LEU A 185 4.93 22.28 -2.52
C LEU A 185 5.48 22.41 -1.09
N PHE A 186 5.65 23.61 -0.60
CA PHE A 186 6.11 23.86 0.76
C PHE A 186 5.10 23.34 1.79
N ILE A 187 3.80 23.60 1.60
CA ILE A 187 2.76 23.10 2.48
C ILE A 187 2.71 21.56 2.46
N LEU A 188 2.81 20.93 1.29
CA LEU A 188 2.89 19.47 1.16
C LEU A 188 4.09 18.91 1.95
N PHE A 189 5.25 19.54 1.83
CA PHE A 189 6.46 19.12 2.53
C PHE A 189 6.29 19.22 4.06
N ILE A 190 5.83 20.35 4.56
CA ILE A 190 5.58 20.55 6.00
C ILE A 190 4.53 19.56 6.51
N TYR A 191 3.41 19.42 5.79
CA TYR A 191 2.38 18.45 6.15
C TYR A 191 2.94 17.04 6.25
N THR A 192 3.70 16.61 5.25
CA THR A 192 4.30 15.26 5.23
C THR A 192 5.21 15.02 6.43
N ILE A 193 6.06 15.99 6.78
CA ILE A 193 6.94 15.87 7.94
C ILE A 193 6.13 15.74 9.22
N VAL A 194 5.14 16.61 9.41
CA VAL A 194 4.31 16.64 10.62
C VAL A 194 3.55 15.33 10.79
N ILE A 195 2.87 14.87 9.73
CA ILE A 195 2.08 13.62 9.79
C ILE A 195 2.98 12.38 9.94
N ALA A 196 4.13 12.34 9.27
CA ALA A 196 5.11 11.27 9.46
C ALA A 196 5.65 11.23 10.89
N TRP A 197 5.91 12.40 11.48
CA TRP A 197 6.36 12.52 12.87
C TRP A 197 5.31 12.04 13.86
N ILE A 198 4.04 12.45 13.70
CA ILE A 198 2.93 12.01 14.56
C ILE A 198 2.74 10.51 14.44
N SER A 199 2.64 9.97 13.22
CA SER A 199 2.39 8.55 13.00
C SER A 199 3.54 7.63 13.41
N GLY A 200 4.78 8.13 13.44
CA GLY A 200 5.99 7.33 13.62
C GLY A 200 6.27 6.32 12.49
N LYS A 201 5.55 6.42 11.36
CA LYS A 201 5.61 5.45 10.26
C LYS A 201 6.26 6.04 9.01
N ARG A 202 7.35 5.44 8.54
CA ARG A 202 8.06 5.81 7.30
C ARG A 202 7.19 5.67 6.04
N PHE A 203 6.23 4.75 6.08
CA PHE A 203 5.31 4.51 4.97
C PHE A 203 4.58 5.79 4.52
N ILE A 204 4.22 6.68 5.43
CA ILE A 204 3.53 7.94 5.10
C ILE A 204 4.41 8.86 4.25
N VAL A 205 5.72 8.89 4.50
CA VAL A 205 6.67 9.67 3.68
C VAL A 205 6.72 9.09 2.27
N ALA A 206 6.88 7.77 2.15
CA ALA A 206 6.90 7.11 0.86
C ALA A 206 5.58 7.33 0.08
N LEU A 207 4.44 7.24 0.77
CA LEU A 207 3.12 7.49 0.21
C LEU A 207 3.00 8.91 -0.34
N ALA A 208 3.41 9.93 0.42
CA ALA A 208 3.36 11.32 0.00
C ALA A 208 4.27 11.58 -1.22
N LEU A 209 5.47 10.98 -1.25
CA LEU A 209 6.37 11.08 -2.39
C LEU A 209 5.77 10.44 -3.66
N ILE A 210 5.16 9.27 -3.54
CA ILE A 210 4.50 8.58 -4.66
C ILE A 210 3.29 9.38 -5.16
N MET A 211 2.47 9.92 -4.25
CA MET A 211 1.34 10.79 -4.60
C MET A 211 1.81 12.03 -5.34
N TYR A 212 2.88 12.67 -4.86
CA TYR A 212 3.45 13.84 -5.53
C TYR A 212 4.02 13.48 -6.91
N LEU A 213 4.77 12.39 -7.02
CA LEU A 213 5.31 11.90 -8.30
C LEU A 213 4.18 11.65 -9.31
N PHE A 214 3.15 10.91 -8.91
CA PHE A 214 2.00 10.62 -9.77
C PHE A 214 1.29 11.90 -10.21
N ALA A 215 1.05 12.78 -9.26
CA ALA A 215 0.41 14.06 -9.52
C ALA A 215 1.26 14.97 -10.42
N PHE A 216 2.58 15.00 -10.26
CA PHE A 216 3.50 15.71 -11.14
C PHE A 216 3.46 15.15 -12.56
N LEU A 217 3.63 13.86 -12.72
CA LEU A 217 3.61 13.21 -14.03
C LEU A 217 2.27 13.36 -14.77
N SER A 218 1.17 13.41 -14.04
CA SER A 218 -0.17 13.60 -14.62
C SER A 218 -0.47 15.04 -15.06
N THR A 219 0.26 16.03 -14.54
CA THR A 219 0.00 17.46 -14.84
C THR A 219 1.12 18.14 -15.62
N GLU A 220 2.37 17.64 -15.53
CA GLU A 220 3.49 18.25 -16.22
C GLU A 220 3.51 17.86 -17.70
N LYS A 221 3.36 18.87 -18.56
CA LYS A 221 3.35 18.70 -20.03
C LYS A 221 4.73 18.90 -20.67
N ASN A 222 5.70 19.44 -19.91
CA ASN A 222 7.04 19.69 -20.44
C ASN A 222 7.83 18.37 -20.53
N ALA A 223 8.13 17.93 -21.77
CA ALA A 223 8.83 16.68 -22.06
C ALA A 223 10.24 16.65 -21.44
N ASP A 224 10.98 17.78 -21.45
CA ASP A 224 12.34 17.83 -20.90
C ASP A 224 12.36 17.60 -19.39
N LYS A 225 11.37 18.13 -18.67
CA LYS A 225 11.27 17.89 -17.22
C LYS A 225 10.92 16.45 -16.90
N ARG A 226 10.03 15.84 -17.70
CA ARG A 226 9.67 14.42 -17.54
C ARG A 226 10.86 13.51 -17.86
N ASP A 227 11.60 13.79 -18.94
CA ASP A 227 12.81 13.01 -19.29
C ASP A 227 13.92 13.15 -18.25
N ARG A 228 14.11 14.36 -17.69
CA ARG A 228 15.05 14.54 -16.57
C ARG A 228 14.64 13.71 -15.35
N LEU A 229 13.36 13.71 -14.99
CA LEU A 229 12.86 12.93 -13.88
C LEU A 229 12.97 11.42 -14.15
N TYR A 230 12.72 10.97 -15.38
CA TYR A 230 12.92 9.59 -15.83
C TYR A 230 14.34 9.09 -15.53
N LYS A 231 15.36 9.92 -15.80
CA LYS A 231 16.77 9.57 -15.57
C LYS A 231 17.17 9.62 -14.10
N ILE A 232 16.57 10.54 -13.32
CA ILE A 232 16.96 10.77 -11.91
C ILE A 232 16.20 9.85 -10.95
N LEU A 233 14.97 9.45 -11.27
CA LEU A 233 14.13 8.68 -10.34
C LEU A 233 14.77 7.38 -9.84
N PRO A 234 15.43 6.55 -10.66
CA PRO A 234 16.11 5.35 -10.17
C PRO A 234 17.21 5.68 -9.15
N ILE A 235 17.93 6.78 -9.35
CA ILE A 235 18.97 7.26 -8.44
C ILE A 235 18.33 7.71 -7.10
N LEU A 236 17.20 8.41 -7.16
CA LEU A 236 16.47 8.83 -5.97
C LEU A 236 15.92 7.62 -5.18
N VAL A 237 15.43 6.60 -5.87
CA VAL A 237 14.97 5.35 -5.24
C VAL A 237 16.16 4.63 -4.58
N ALA A 238 17.29 4.50 -5.26
CA ALA A 238 18.51 3.91 -4.67
C ALA A 238 18.99 4.70 -3.45
N ALA A 239 18.99 6.03 -3.51
CA ALA A 239 19.33 6.90 -2.38
C ALA A 239 18.34 6.73 -1.21
N LEU A 240 17.05 6.56 -1.48
CA LEU A 240 16.03 6.31 -0.45
C LEU A 240 16.24 4.95 0.23
N VAL A 241 16.58 3.91 -0.51
CA VAL A 241 16.92 2.58 0.02
C VAL A 241 18.18 2.65 0.89
N ALA A 242 19.22 3.33 0.40
CA ALA A 242 20.46 3.55 1.17
C ALA A 242 20.20 4.35 2.45
N PHE A 243 19.39 5.40 2.37
CA PHE A 243 18.97 6.18 3.54
C PHE A 243 18.13 5.34 4.53
N SER A 244 17.26 4.48 4.03
CA SER A 244 16.50 3.54 4.88
C SER A 244 17.44 2.59 5.64
N GLY A 245 18.47 2.07 4.97
CA GLY A 245 19.52 1.27 5.60
C GLY A 245 20.30 2.04 6.67
N PHE A 246 20.73 3.26 6.34
CA PHE A 246 21.40 4.17 7.30
C PHE A 246 20.50 4.48 8.51
N TYR A 247 19.24 4.81 8.28
CA TYR A 247 18.27 5.05 9.34
C TYR A 247 18.15 3.86 10.29
N MET A 248 18.07 2.64 9.74
CA MET A 248 17.93 1.40 10.51
C MET A 248 19.19 1.04 11.30
N SER A 249 20.37 1.33 10.76
CA SER A 249 21.66 1.00 11.41
C SER A 249 22.13 2.03 12.43
N VAL A 250 21.79 3.31 12.23
CA VAL A 250 22.32 4.40 13.04
C VAL A 250 21.27 5.07 13.91
N ILE A 251 20.09 5.40 13.35
CA ILE A 251 19.09 6.20 14.06
C ILE A 251 18.21 5.31 14.96
N LYS A 252 17.75 4.17 14.46
CA LYS A 252 16.86 3.28 15.21
C LYS A 252 17.51 2.63 16.45
N PRO A 253 18.78 2.22 16.44
CA PRO A 253 19.46 1.69 17.62
C PRO A 253 19.59 2.72 18.76
N LEU A 254 19.59 4.02 18.46
CA LEU A 254 19.58 5.07 19.50
C LEU A 254 18.28 5.08 20.32
N THR A 255 17.20 4.49 19.77
CA THR A 255 15.89 4.41 20.43
C THR A 255 15.54 2.98 20.92
N ASN A 256 16.26 1.96 20.48
CA ASN A 256 16.02 0.55 20.82
C ASN A 256 17.34 -0.19 21.08
N THR A 257 17.43 -0.94 22.19
CA THR A 257 18.61 -1.72 22.60
C THR A 257 18.89 -2.98 21.78
N ILE A 258 18.08 -3.29 20.76
CA ILE A 258 18.21 -4.48 19.94
C ILE A 258 19.04 -4.17 18.69
N ASN A 259 20.18 -4.85 18.54
CA ASN A 259 21.00 -4.80 17.32
C ASN A 259 20.27 -5.55 16.19
N TYR A 260 19.65 -4.83 15.28
CA TYR A 260 18.99 -5.42 14.12
C TYR A 260 19.96 -5.60 12.96
N ASN A 261 19.89 -6.76 12.29
CA ASN A 261 20.50 -6.93 10.98
C ASN A 261 19.73 -6.07 9.97
N VAL A 262 20.44 -5.10 9.34
CA VAL A 262 19.84 -4.14 8.39
C VAL A 262 19.16 -4.85 7.23
N TYR A 263 19.77 -5.90 6.71
CA TYR A 263 19.22 -6.67 5.61
C TYR A 263 17.92 -7.39 5.99
N GLU A 264 17.90 -8.06 7.16
CA GLU A 264 16.70 -8.71 7.67
C GLU A 264 15.55 -7.71 7.86
N MET A 265 15.85 -6.53 8.37
CA MET A 265 14.84 -5.49 8.57
C MET A 265 14.31 -4.92 7.25
N LEU A 266 15.18 -4.74 6.25
CA LEU A 266 14.75 -4.36 4.90
C LEU A 266 13.85 -5.44 4.28
N ARG A 267 14.17 -6.72 4.49
CA ARG A 267 13.33 -7.84 4.05
C ARG A 267 11.96 -7.84 4.72
N VAL A 268 11.90 -7.61 6.02
CA VAL A 268 10.62 -7.50 6.77
C VAL A 268 9.78 -6.31 6.28
N ASP A 269 10.41 -5.17 5.99
CA ASP A 269 9.70 -3.96 5.55
C ASP A 269 9.23 -4.06 4.07
N PHE A 270 10.04 -4.59 3.17
CA PHE A 270 9.79 -4.62 1.73
C PHE A 270 9.43 -6.00 1.18
N GLY A 271 9.82 -7.11 1.83
CA GLY A 271 9.57 -8.47 1.38
C GLY A 271 8.11 -8.88 1.62
N ARG A 272 7.28 -8.81 0.59
CA ARG A 272 5.94 -9.42 0.61
C ARG A 272 5.94 -10.81 -0.02
N ASP A 273 7.04 -11.18 -0.67
CA ASP A 273 7.30 -12.51 -1.20
C ASP A 273 7.35 -13.57 -0.10
N ASP A 274 8.04 -13.29 1.01
CA ASP A 274 8.20 -14.22 2.14
C ASP A 274 6.85 -14.60 2.75
N VAL A 275 6.01 -13.60 3.01
CA VAL A 275 4.67 -13.79 3.59
C VAL A 275 3.76 -14.55 2.62
N THR A 276 3.81 -14.22 1.33
CA THR A 276 3.02 -14.88 0.29
C THR A 276 3.45 -16.35 0.14
N LYS A 277 4.77 -16.62 0.06
CA LYS A 277 5.31 -17.99 0.02
C LYS A 277 4.96 -18.77 1.28
N TYR A 278 4.98 -18.14 2.46
CA TYR A 278 4.57 -18.76 3.70
C TYR A 278 3.12 -19.26 3.64
N VAL A 279 2.18 -18.40 3.18
CA VAL A 279 0.77 -18.79 3.09
C VAL A 279 0.56 -19.91 2.08
N ILE A 280 1.21 -19.84 0.90
CA ILE A 280 1.18 -20.91 -0.11
C ILE A 280 1.69 -22.23 0.50
N TYR A 281 2.83 -22.20 1.21
CA TYR A 281 3.42 -23.36 1.84
C TYR A 281 2.51 -23.98 2.91
N GLN A 282 1.93 -23.16 3.79
CA GLN A 282 1.01 -23.64 4.83
C GLN A 282 -0.19 -24.36 4.23
N MET A 283 -0.80 -23.81 3.18
CA MET A 283 -2.02 -24.35 2.60
C MET A 283 -1.77 -25.54 1.68
N ASN A 284 -0.77 -25.46 0.79
CA ASN A 284 -0.58 -26.47 -0.25
C ASN A 284 0.35 -27.62 0.17
N VAL A 285 1.35 -27.35 1.02
CA VAL A 285 2.30 -28.40 1.45
C VAL A 285 1.90 -28.99 2.79
N LEU A 286 1.55 -28.13 3.75
CA LEU A 286 1.20 -28.59 5.10
C LEU A 286 -0.30 -28.87 5.28
N GLY A 287 -1.15 -28.50 4.31
CA GLY A 287 -2.61 -28.67 4.40
C GLY A 287 -3.28 -27.85 5.49
N LYS A 288 -2.60 -26.81 6.02
CA LYS A 288 -3.09 -25.96 7.09
C LYS A 288 -3.76 -24.72 6.55
N GLN A 289 -5.02 -24.52 6.88
CA GLN A 289 -5.74 -23.31 6.53
C GLN A 289 -5.26 -22.13 7.39
N ILE A 290 -5.18 -20.94 6.78
CA ILE A 290 -4.86 -19.68 7.48
C ILE A 290 -6.13 -19.09 8.08
N VAL A 291 -7.25 -19.25 7.40
CA VAL A 291 -8.59 -18.76 7.73
C VAL A 291 -9.52 -19.93 8.07
N ASP A 292 -10.57 -19.72 8.86
CA ASP A 292 -11.45 -20.78 9.30
C ASP A 292 -12.35 -21.31 8.14
N TYR A 293 -12.76 -20.40 7.23
CA TYR A 293 -13.52 -20.77 6.02
C TYR A 293 -13.23 -19.81 4.84
N PRO A 294 -13.42 -20.25 3.60
CA PRO A 294 -13.13 -19.44 2.42
C PRO A 294 -13.89 -18.11 2.39
N GLY A 295 -13.18 -17.01 2.12
CA GLY A 295 -13.78 -15.67 1.99
C GLY A 295 -14.10 -14.95 3.28
N GLU A 296 -13.86 -15.54 4.45
CA GLU A 296 -14.28 -14.96 5.74
C GLU A 296 -13.66 -13.60 6.04
N THR A 297 -12.39 -13.40 5.71
CA THR A 297 -11.73 -12.11 6.00
C THR A 297 -12.22 -11.00 5.07
N ILE A 298 -12.62 -11.34 3.84
CA ILE A 298 -13.28 -10.41 2.92
C ILE A 298 -14.69 -10.07 3.43
N LEU A 299 -15.41 -11.09 3.92
CA LEU A 299 -16.73 -10.87 4.54
C LEU A 299 -16.63 -9.97 5.78
N SER A 300 -15.63 -10.22 6.64
CA SER A 300 -15.35 -9.38 7.81
C SER A 300 -15.06 -7.93 7.41
N PHE A 301 -14.32 -7.73 6.32
CA PHE A 301 -14.01 -6.40 5.80
C PHE A 301 -15.24 -5.69 5.24
N ILE A 302 -16.09 -6.37 4.47
CA ILE A 302 -17.33 -5.77 3.91
C ILE A 302 -18.31 -5.43 5.03
N LEU A 303 -18.48 -6.34 6.01
CA LEU A 303 -19.42 -6.19 7.11
C LEU A 303 -18.76 -5.61 8.38
N PHE A 304 -17.72 -4.75 8.19
CA PHE A 304 -16.97 -4.16 9.29
C PHE A 304 -17.86 -3.40 10.29
N PHE A 305 -18.95 -2.78 9.83
CA PHE A 305 -19.85 -1.96 10.61
C PHE A 305 -20.75 -2.76 11.58
N ILE A 306 -20.85 -4.09 11.43
CA ILE A 306 -21.58 -4.94 12.36
C ILE A 306 -20.73 -5.19 13.59
N PRO A 307 -21.11 -4.72 14.80
CA PRO A 307 -20.33 -4.93 16.00
C PRO A 307 -20.43 -6.38 16.49
N ARG A 308 -19.42 -6.85 17.23
CA ARG A 308 -19.38 -8.23 17.77
C ARG A 308 -20.46 -8.52 18.78
N GLN A 309 -21.08 -7.49 19.39
CA GLN A 309 -22.23 -7.67 20.27
C GLN A 309 -23.46 -8.23 19.52
N ILE A 310 -23.61 -7.86 18.22
CA ILE A 310 -24.69 -8.35 17.35
C ILE A 310 -24.26 -9.64 16.66
N TRP A 311 -22.98 -9.74 16.27
CA TRP A 311 -22.41 -10.91 15.60
C TRP A 311 -21.21 -11.47 16.38
N PRO A 312 -21.42 -12.25 17.45
CA PRO A 312 -20.35 -12.76 18.33
C PRO A 312 -19.30 -13.58 17.59
N THR A 313 -19.72 -14.35 16.56
CA THR A 313 -18.85 -15.19 15.71
C THR A 313 -18.29 -14.44 14.51
N LYS A 314 -18.37 -13.09 14.50
CA LYS A 314 -17.79 -12.30 13.41
C LYS A 314 -16.31 -12.64 13.22
N PRO A 315 -15.87 -12.95 11.97
CA PRO A 315 -14.48 -13.24 11.68
C PRO A 315 -13.55 -12.11 12.13
N PHE A 316 -12.31 -12.47 12.40
CA PHE A 316 -11.25 -11.49 12.67
C PHE A 316 -10.74 -10.87 11.37
N GLN A 317 -9.93 -9.84 11.48
CA GLN A 317 -9.27 -9.21 10.35
C GLN A 317 -8.15 -10.12 9.83
N HIS A 318 -7.85 -10.03 8.53
CA HIS A 318 -6.89 -10.93 7.88
C HIS A 318 -5.51 -10.92 8.56
N TYR A 319 -5.01 -9.74 8.94
CA TYR A 319 -3.71 -9.64 9.61
C TYR A 319 -3.66 -10.40 10.95
N GLN A 320 -4.80 -10.56 11.64
CA GLN A 320 -4.86 -11.30 12.91
C GLN A 320 -4.73 -12.80 12.69
N TYR A 321 -5.42 -13.37 11.69
CA TYR A 321 -5.25 -14.76 11.30
C TYR A 321 -3.83 -15.06 10.85
N LEU A 322 -3.28 -14.22 9.99
CA LEU A 322 -1.91 -14.34 9.50
C LEU A 322 -0.89 -14.30 10.67
N THR A 323 -1.02 -13.31 11.55
CA THR A 323 -0.12 -13.16 12.72
C THR A 323 -0.25 -14.35 13.68
N SER A 324 -1.47 -14.81 13.94
CA SER A 324 -1.73 -16.00 14.76
C SER A 324 -1.03 -17.24 14.18
N SER A 325 -1.11 -17.42 12.86
CA SER A 325 -0.43 -18.54 12.17
C SER A 325 1.11 -18.42 12.26
N ILE A 326 1.67 -17.22 12.09
CA ILE A 326 3.11 -16.96 12.16
C ILE A 326 3.65 -17.17 13.59
N LEU A 327 3.02 -16.55 14.58
CA LEU A 327 3.46 -16.58 15.97
C LEU A 327 3.02 -17.86 16.72
N ARG A 328 2.09 -18.62 16.15
CA ARG A 328 1.46 -19.81 16.78
C ARG A 328 0.82 -19.47 18.14
N VAL A 329 0.17 -18.31 18.21
CA VAL A 329 -0.52 -17.78 19.39
C VAL A 329 -2.00 -17.59 19.07
N PRO A 330 -2.92 -17.84 20.00
CA PRO A 330 -4.35 -17.59 19.78
C PRO A 330 -4.62 -16.16 19.34
N ILE A 331 -5.58 -15.96 18.42
CA ILE A 331 -5.92 -14.65 17.82
C ILE A 331 -6.25 -13.60 18.89
N THR A 332 -6.79 -14.02 20.02
CA THR A 332 -7.16 -13.13 21.13
C THR A 332 -5.98 -12.65 21.99
N GLN A 333 -4.77 -13.18 21.75
CA GLN A 333 -3.56 -12.92 22.57
C GLN A 333 -2.39 -12.39 21.73
N LEU A 334 -2.67 -11.78 20.57
CA LEU A 334 -1.63 -11.30 19.67
C LEU A 334 -0.87 -10.10 20.26
N PRO A 335 0.46 -10.18 20.41
CA PRO A 335 1.27 -9.08 20.93
C PRO A 335 1.54 -7.98 19.92
N ALA A 336 1.42 -8.29 18.61
CA ALA A 336 1.69 -7.39 17.50
C ALA A 336 0.96 -7.88 16.24
N GLY A 337 0.94 -7.10 15.18
CA GLY A 337 0.39 -7.48 13.87
C GLY A 337 1.47 -7.59 12.81
N THR A 338 1.48 -8.67 12.03
CA THR A 338 2.24 -8.77 10.78
C THR A 338 1.56 -7.99 9.69
N THR A 339 2.34 -7.44 8.76
CA THR A 339 1.81 -6.65 7.66
C THR A 339 1.49 -7.56 6.47
N PRO A 340 0.21 -7.78 6.14
CA PRO A 340 -0.21 -8.58 5.00
C PRO A 340 -0.14 -7.80 3.68
N SER A 341 -0.44 -8.49 2.56
CA SER A 341 -0.72 -7.91 1.26
C SER A 341 -1.96 -8.54 0.63
N GLY A 342 -2.46 -7.98 -0.47
CA GLY A 342 -3.58 -8.58 -1.19
C GLY A 342 -3.25 -9.95 -1.79
N PHE A 343 -1.98 -10.23 -2.10
CA PHE A 343 -1.57 -11.51 -2.67
C PHE A 343 -1.88 -12.68 -1.73
N GLU A 344 -1.30 -12.68 -0.53
CA GLU A 344 -1.54 -13.78 0.40
C GLU A 344 -2.97 -13.76 0.96
N MET A 345 -3.60 -12.58 1.10
CA MET A 345 -4.98 -12.49 1.56
C MET A 345 -5.94 -13.24 0.62
N PHE A 346 -5.83 -13.03 -0.69
CA PHE A 346 -6.66 -13.76 -1.65
C PHE A 346 -6.32 -15.24 -1.72
N PHE A 347 -5.03 -15.59 -1.63
CA PHE A 347 -4.62 -16.99 -1.58
C PHE A 347 -5.11 -17.69 -0.31
N ALA A 348 -5.00 -17.06 0.85
CA ALA A 348 -5.50 -17.59 2.13
C ALA A 348 -7.02 -17.85 2.12
N ASN A 349 -7.79 -16.98 1.46
CA ASN A 349 -9.25 -17.10 1.39
C ASN A 349 -9.74 -18.09 0.32
N PHE A 350 -9.03 -18.25 -0.81
CA PHE A 350 -9.56 -18.97 -1.97
C PHE A 350 -8.58 -19.99 -2.58
N GLY A 351 -7.41 -20.19 -1.98
CA GLY A 351 -6.37 -21.08 -2.51
C GLY A 351 -5.93 -20.67 -3.92
N LEU A 352 -5.75 -21.67 -4.79
CA LEU A 352 -5.30 -21.43 -6.18
C LEU A 352 -6.24 -20.51 -6.99
N ILE A 353 -7.54 -20.58 -6.73
CA ILE A 353 -8.53 -19.71 -7.40
C ILE A 353 -8.33 -18.25 -6.94
N GLY A 354 -7.78 -18.03 -5.76
CA GLY A 354 -7.42 -16.70 -5.24
C GLY A 354 -6.46 -15.95 -6.14
N MET A 355 -5.58 -16.63 -6.87
CA MET A 355 -4.59 -16.00 -7.75
C MET A 355 -5.25 -15.20 -8.90
N PRO A 356 -6.07 -15.79 -9.78
CA PRO A 356 -6.78 -15.03 -10.81
C PRO A 356 -7.82 -14.07 -10.22
N LEU A 357 -8.49 -14.43 -9.12
CA LEU A 357 -9.43 -13.53 -8.46
C LEU A 357 -8.77 -12.25 -7.98
N PHE A 358 -7.56 -12.31 -7.41
CA PHE A 358 -6.83 -11.12 -7.00
C PHE A 358 -6.47 -10.24 -8.19
N ALA A 359 -5.96 -10.84 -9.29
CA ALA A 359 -5.62 -10.09 -10.49
C ALA A 359 -6.85 -9.34 -11.06
N LEU A 360 -8.00 -10.02 -11.15
CA LEU A 360 -9.26 -9.43 -11.62
C LEU A 360 -9.77 -8.36 -10.65
N ALA A 361 -9.75 -8.62 -9.34
CA ALA A 361 -10.17 -7.66 -8.32
C ALA A 361 -9.32 -6.39 -8.35
N LEU A 362 -7.99 -6.53 -8.47
CA LEU A 362 -7.06 -5.41 -8.56
C LEU A 362 -7.31 -4.56 -9.81
N ILE A 363 -7.52 -5.18 -10.99
CA ILE A 363 -7.87 -4.47 -12.22
C ILE A 363 -9.22 -3.76 -12.09
N ALA A 364 -10.24 -4.44 -11.57
CA ALA A 364 -11.56 -3.85 -11.36
C ALA A 364 -11.47 -2.64 -10.42
N PHE A 365 -10.68 -2.76 -9.37
CA PHE A 365 -10.43 -1.69 -8.42
C PHE A 365 -9.71 -0.50 -9.07
N ILE A 366 -8.61 -0.73 -9.80
CA ILE A 366 -7.90 0.32 -10.54
C ILE A 366 -8.85 1.03 -11.53
N LYS A 367 -9.69 0.27 -12.23
CA LYS A 367 -10.64 0.80 -13.21
C LYS A 367 -11.63 1.82 -12.61
N LEU A 368 -12.02 1.65 -11.35
CA LEU A 368 -12.91 2.61 -10.66
C LEU A 368 -12.29 4.02 -10.55
N PHE A 369 -10.96 4.09 -10.44
CA PHE A 369 -10.23 5.34 -10.22
C PHE A 369 -9.51 5.85 -11.48
N ASP A 370 -9.24 4.99 -12.45
CA ASP A 370 -8.51 5.33 -13.67
C ASP A 370 -9.42 5.52 -14.89
N SER A 371 -10.67 5.94 -14.67
CA SER A 371 -11.60 6.29 -15.76
C SER A 371 -11.33 7.70 -16.30
N ASN A 372 -11.69 7.95 -17.56
CA ASN A 372 -11.45 9.23 -18.27
C ASN A 372 -12.05 10.45 -17.56
N ASN A 373 -13.18 10.27 -16.88
CA ASN A 373 -13.90 11.35 -16.18
C ASN A 373 -13.49 11.49 -14.70
N THR A 374 -12.41 10.83 -14.26
CA THR A 374 -12.03 10.84 -12.85
C THR A 374 -11.13 12.03 -12.53
N THR A 375 -11.50 12.81 -11.49
CA THR A 375 -10.70 13.94 -11.02
C THR A 375 -9.38 13.48 -10.41
N MET A 376 -8.36 14.34 -10.43
CA MET A 376 -7.03 14.04 -9.90
C MET A 376 -7.03 13.58 -8.43
N PRO A 377 -7.74 14.25 -7.49
CA PRO A 377 -7.81 13.76 -6.12
C PRO A 377 -8.36 12.33 -6.00
N LEU A 378 -9.39 12.00 -6.77
CA LEU A 378 -9.98 10.67 -6.73
C LEU A 378 -9.03 9.60 -7.27
N ARG A 379 -8.22 9.92 -8.29
CA ARG A 379 -7.15 9.04 -8.77
C ARG A 379 -6.08 8.82 -7.69
N LEU A 380 -5.72 9.87 -6.95
CA LEU A 380 -4.78 9.76 -5.82
C LEU A 380 -5.35 8.96 -4.66
N LEU A 381 -6.65 9.11 -4.35
CA LEU A 381 -7.31 8.25 -3.36
C LEU A 381 -7.25 6.78 -3.78
N GLY A 382 -7.52 6.49 -5.05
CA GLY A 382 -7.38 5.15 -5.61
C GLY A 382 -5.95 4.63 -5.55
N LEU A 383 -4.96 5.48 -5.84
CA LEU A 383 -3.54 5.14 -5.71
C LEU A 383 -3.18 4.73 -4.28
N VAL A 384 -3.56 5.53 -3.29
CA VAL A 384 -3.32 5.22 -1.87
C VAL A 384 -3.91 3.87 -1.51
N LEU A 385 -5.14 3.59 -1.91
CA LEU A 385 -5.81 2.33 -1.62
C LEU A 385 -5.16 1.14 -2.34
N CYS A 386 -4.69 1.30 -3.59
CA CYS A 386 -3.90 0.26 -4.27
C CYS A 386 -2.59 -0.04 -3.54
N LEU A 387 -1.87 1.00 -3.11
CA LEU A 387 -0.63 0.86 -2.35
C LEU A 387 -0.87 0.13 -1.03
N VAL A 388 -1.91 0.52 -0.31
CA VAL A 388 -2.30 -0.13 0.94
C VAL A 388 -2.66 -1.60 0.72
N LEU A 389 -3.47 -1.92 -0.29
CA LEU A 389 -3.83 -3.29 -0.62
C LEU A 389 -2.62 -4.17 -0.96
N LEU A 390 -1.58 -3.59 -1.57
CA LEU A 390 -0.38 -4.32 -1.98
C LEU A 390 0.67 -4.45 -0.87
N THR A 391 0.70 -3.52 0.10
CA THR A 391 1.83 -3.39 1.02
C THR A 391 1.47 -3.36 2.49
N GLN A 392 0.18 -3.24 2.81
CA GLN A 392 -0.33 -3.08 4.18
C GLN A 392 -1.63 -3.88 4.38
N SER A 393 -2.12 -3.91 5.62
CA SER A 393 -3.48 -4.39 5.88
C SER A 393 -4.50 -3.33 5.50
N ILE A 394 -5.40 -3.64 4.58
CA ILE A 394 -6.48 -2.73 4.17
C ILE A 394 -7.43 -2.40 5.33
N ASP A 395 -7.55 -3.31 6.29
CA ASP A 395 -8.40 -3.15 7.47
C ASP A 395 -7.97 -1.97 8.35
N VAL A 396 -6.67 -1.67 8.39
CA VAL A 396 -6.14 -0.53 9.15
C VAL A 396 -6.57 0.80 8.54
N TYR A 397 -6.82 0.83 7.23
CA TYR A 397 -7.20 2.02 6.47
C TYR A 397 -8.71 2.13 6.24
N LEU A 398 -9.51 1.43 7.04
CA LEU A 398 -10.96 1.31 6.85
C LEU A 398 -11.68 2.66 6.71
N ILE A 399 -11.33 3.65 7.54
CA ILE A 399 -11.92 5.00 7.46
C ILE A 399 -11.64 5.62 6.08
N TYR A 400 -10.42 5.49 5.59
CA TYR A 400 -10.06 6.01 4.28
C TYR A 400 -10.84 5.31 3.15
N VAL A 401 -11.03 3.99 3.26
CA VAL A 401 -11.85 3.19 2.33
C VAL A 401 -13.30 3.67 2.34
N VAL A 402 -13.90 3.81 3.51
CA VAL A 402 -15.31 4.25 3.68
C VAL A 402 -15.53 5.63 3.09
N LEU A 403 -14.66 6.59 3.43
CA LEU A 403 -14.77 7.96 2.91
C LEU A 403 -14.64 7.99 1.38
N THR A 404 -13.71 7.18 0.82
CA THR A 404 -13.55 7.07 -0.63
C THR A 404 -14.76 6.43 -1.28
N ALA A 405 -15.33 5.37 -0.69
CA ALA A 405 -16.57 4.74 -1.17
C ALA A 405 -17.76 5.71 -1.17
N VAL A 406 -17.92 6.50 -0.13
CA VAL A 406 -18.97 7.54 -0.05
C VAL A 406 -18.81 8.57 -1.18
N LEU A 407 -17.57 8.98 -1.51
CA LEU A 407 -17.34 9.88 -2.63
C LEU A 407 -17.70 9.25 -3.98
N LEU A 408 -17.33 7.98 -4.19
CA LEU A 408 -17.68 7.25 -5.43
C LEU A 408 -19.19 7.11 -5.60
N ILE A 409 -19.91 6.76 -4.52
CA ILE A 409 -21.37 6.63 -4.53
C ILE A 409 -22.03 7.99 -4.84
N ARG A 410 -21.61 9.07 -4.18
CA ARG A 410 -22.13 10.43 -4.45
C ARG A 410 -21.92 10.85 -5.90
N ARG A 411 -20.76 10.51 -6.46
CA ARG A 411 -20.46 10.79 -7.88
C ARG A 411 -21.37 10.01 -8.82
N ALA A 412 -21.60 8.72 -8.56
CA ALA A 412 -22.49 7.87 -9.35
C ALA A 412 -23.92 8.38 -9.36
N ILE A 413 -24.43 8.80 -8.19
CA ILE A 413 -25.80 9.39 -8.05
C ILE A 413 -25.89 10.71 -8.82
N LYS A 414 -24.88 11.59 -8.72
CA LYS A 414 -24.89 12.88 -9.42
C LYS A 414 -24.87 12.71 -10.93
N GLY A 415 -24.03 11.82 -11.46
CA GLY A 415 -23.97 11.52 -12.89
C GLY A 415 -25.27 10.96 -13.45
N ARG A 416 -26.00 10.16 -12.67
CA ARG A 416 -27.33 9.65 -13.03
C ARG A 416 -28.38 10.77 -13.15
N ASN A 417 -28.42 11.67 -12.17
CA ASN A 417 -29.37 12.79 -12.15
C ASN A 417 -29.13 13.76 -13.32
N GLU A 418 -27.86 13.98 -13.73
CA GLU A 418 -27.53 14.81 -14.87
C GLU A 418 -27.96 14.16 -16.21
N CYS A 419 -27.87 12.84 -16.34
CA CYS A 419 -28.40 12.11 -17.50
C CYS A 419 -29.93 12.16 -17.58
N GLU A 420 -30.63 12.01 -16.45
CA GLU A 420 -32.10 12.05 -16.40
C GLU A 420 -32.65 13.47 -16.65
N SER A 421 -31.91 14.52 -16.35
CA SER A 421 -32.31 15.91 -16.61
C SER A 421 -32.04 16.37 -18.06
N SER A 422 -31.26 15.61 -18.82
CA SER A 422 -30.91 15.90 -20.23
C SER A 422 -31.70 15.06 -21.24
N SER A 423 -32.48 14.09 -20.76
CA SER A 423 -33.44 13.29 -21.53
C SER A 423 -34.85 13.89 -21.43
#